data_a34fe9c7fcb98d864293d66f4db23e2e
#
_entry.id   a34fe9c7fcb98d864293d66f4db23e2e
#
_cell.length_a   1.000
_cell.length_b   1.000
_cell.length_c   1.000
_cell.angle_alpha   90.00
_cell.angle_beta   90.00
_cell.angle_gamma   90.00
#
_symmetry.space_group_name_H-M   'P 1'
#
loop_
_entity.id
_entity.type
_entity.pdbx_description
1 polymer ?
#
loop_
_entity_poly.entity_id
_entity_poly.type
_entity_poly.pdbx_seq_one_letter_code
_entity_poly.pdbx_strand_id
1 'polypeptide(L)'
;MRKIWITGASSGIGKALAIKFSTDGWHVASSARRENLLPELNNNNPNIHSFPLDVKDESRAKKVFQDIVEKFQTIDICVFCTGIHDPDAEKELSTKKIREIMETNFFGTLNCIMAVNSYFRERENGHISIVSSVAAYRGLPAASGYCASKSALTSLAESLYFDFQRHNVRVSVISPGFIKTPMTDKNKFPMPMIRSPEYAAEKMFIGLTKKNVFENHFPITFTIIMKLLKIMPNWLYFFIVRKGMKNIKY
;
A
#
# COMPACT_ATOMS: atom_id res chain seq x y z
N MET A 1 -0.55 21.40 13.44
CA MET A 1 -1.41 20.30 12.96
C MET A 1 -0.54 19.25 12.27
N ARG A 2 -0.85 17.95 12.41
CA ARG A 2 -0.12 16.85 11.76
C ARG A 2 -0.52 16.71 10.30
N LYS A 3 0.40 16.25 9.48
CA LYS A 3 0.26 16.24 8.01
C LYS A 3 0.70 14.91 7.42
N ILE A 4 -0.07 14.41 6.44
CA ILE A 4 0.19 13.12 5.82
C ILE A 4 0.07 13.21 4.30
N TRP A 5 0.96 12.50 3.59
CA TRP A 5 0.84 12.28 2.15
C TRP A 5 0.42 10.84 1.87
N ILE A 6 -0.63 10.66 1.07
CA ILE A 6 -1.18 9.34 0.72
C ILE A 6 -1.24 9.20 -0.80
N THR A 7 -0.53 8.21 -1.37
CA THR A 7 -0.67 7.85 -2.78
C THR A 7 -1.77 6.80 -2.96
N GLY A 8 -2.36 6.71 -4.16
CA GLY A 8 -3.47 5.79 -4.43
C GLY A 8 -4.79 6.19 -3.75
N ALA A 9 -4.96 7.48 -3.46
CA ALA A 9 -6.08 8.01 -2.69
C ALA A 9 -7.41 8.13 -3.45
N SER A 10 -7.48 7.82 -4.75
CA SER A 10 -8.72 7.98 -5.54
C SER A 10 -9.79 6.91 -5.28
N SER A 11 -9.45 5.79 -4.62
CA SER A 11 -10.41 4.70 -4.37
C SER A 11 -9.93 3.76 -3.27
N GLY A 12 -10.80 2.84 -2.84
CA GLY A 12 -10.47 1.73 -1.94
C GLY A 12 -9.82 2.19 -0.63
N ILE A 13 -8.75 1.50 -0.24
CA ILE A 13 -8.07 1.73 1.05
C ILE A 13 -7.50 3.15 1.14
N GLY A 14 -6.86 3.63 0.06
CA GLY A 14 -6.25 4.97 0.06
C GLY A 14 -7.28 6.09 0.23
N LYS A 15 -8.46 5.99 -0.42
CA LYS A 15 -9.57 6.93 -0.25
C LYS A 15 -10.09 6.91 1.19
N ALA A 16 -10.38 5.74 1.72
CA ALA A 16 -10.88 5.59 3.08
C ALA A 16 -9.87 6.09 4.12
N LEU A 17 -8.58 5.85 3.90
CA LEU A 17 -7.51 6.33 4.77
C LEU A 17 -7.41 7.87 4.76
N ALA A 18 -7.50 8.49 3.58
CA ALA A 18 -7.49 9.94 3.45
C ALA A 18 -8.66 10.59 4.22
N ILE A 19 -9.86 10.03 4.08
CA ILE A 19 -11.04 10.48 4.82
C ILE A 19 -10.81 10.31 6.34
N LYS A 20 -10.35 9.14 6.78
CA LYS A 20 -10.10 8.88 8.20
C LYS A 20 -9.13 9.88 8.81
N PHE A 21 -7.98 10.13 8.17
CA PHE A 21 -7.02 11.12 8.66
C PHE A 21 -7.59 12.55 8.69
N SER A 22 -8.34 12.94 7.65
CA SER A 22 -8.99 14.26 7.60
C SER A 22 -10.01 14.43 8.73
N THR A 23 -10.82 13.41 8.99
CA THR A 23 -11.83 13.43 10.07
C THR A 23 -11.18 13.51 11.46
N ASP A 24 -9.99 12.93 11.63
CA ASP A 24 -9.20 13.03 12.86
C ASP A 24 -8.33 14.31 12.92
N GLY A 25 -8.60 15.31 12.09
CA GLY A 25 -8.01 16.65 12.16
C GLY A 25 -6.61 16.77 11.53
N TRP A 26 -6.20 15.82 10.67
CA TRP A 26 -4.96 15.90 9.93
C TRP A 26 -5.15 16.63 8.59
N HIS A 27 -4.14 17.37 8.16
CA HIS A 27 -4.05 17.80 6.77
C HIS A 27 -3.54 16.66 5.90
N VAL A 28 -4.24 16.37 4.81
CA VAL A 28 -3.97 15.24 3.94
C VAL A 28 -3.61 15.72 2.54
N ALA A 29 -2.40 15.40 2.08
CA ALA A 29 -2.05 15.45 0.67
C ALA A 29 -2.48 14.13 0.03
N SER A 30 -3.43 14.17 -0.90
CA SER A 30 -3.93 13.00 -1.61
C SER A 30 -3.42 12.97 -3.04
N SER A 31 -2.79 11.85 -3.43
CA SER A 31 -2.27 11.68 -4.78
C SER A 31 -2.85 10.45 -5.46
N ALA A 32 -3.21 10.59 -6.71
CA ALA A 32 -3.61 9.52 -7.60
C ALA A 32 -3.49 9.95 -9.06
N ARG A 33 -3.39 8.97 -9.96
CA ARG A 33 -3.36 9.20 -11.41
C ARG A 33 -4.70 9.71 -11.96
N ARG A 34 -5.81 9.24 -11.40
CA ARG A 34 -7.17 9.66 -11.81
C ARG A 34 -7.52 10.99 -11.15
N GLU A 35 -7.12 12.06 -11.81
CA GLU A 35 -7.31 13.43 -11.34
C GLU A 35 -8.78 13.78 -11.09
N ASN A 36 -9.67 13.32 -11.97
CA ASN A 36 -11.11 13.58 -11.89
C ASN A 36 -11.82 13.03 -10.63
N LEU A 37 -11.20 12.07 -9.93
CA LEU A 37 -11.74 11.49 -8.70
C LEU A 37 -11.24 12.18 -7.41
N LEU A 38 -10.22 13.00 -7.50
CA LEU A 38 -9.65 13.69 -6.35
C LEU A 38 -10.50 14.90 -5.88
N PRO A 39 -11.09 15.72 -6.78
CA PRO A 39 -11.93 16.85 -6.37
C PRO A 39 -13.14 16.45 -5.52
N GLU A 40 -13.80 15.32 -5.85
CA GLU A 40 -14.90 14.79 -5.05
C GLU A 40 -14.48 14.49 -3.60
N LEU A 41 -13.27 13.99 -3.42
CA LEU A 41 -12.71 13.71 -2.11
C LEU A 41 -12.46 15.02 -1.31
N ASN A 42 -12.00 16.07 -1.99
CA ASN A 42 -11.72 17.37 -1.37
C ASN A 42 -12.98 18.14 -1.00
N ASN A 43 -13.99 18.14 -1.89
CA ASN A 43 -15.21 18.93 -1.71
C ASN A 43 -15.94 18.60 -0.42
N ASN A 44 -15.86 17.35 0.04
CA ASN A 44 -16.50 16.90 1.26
C ASN A 44 -15.56 16.88 2.49
N ASN A 45 -14.28 17.26 2.31
CA ASN A 45 -13.26 17.16 3.36
C ASN A 45 -12.24 18.31 3.22
N PRO A 46 -12.45 19.44 3.90
CA PRO A 46 -11.64 20.65 3.70
C PRO A 46 -10.14 20.48 4.04
N ASN A 47 -9.80 19.48 4.83
CA ASN A 47 -8.41 19.18 5.19
C ASN A 47 -7.70 18.28 4.15
N ILE A 48 -8.40 17.83 3.09
CA ILE A 48 -7.80 17.02 2.04
C ILE A 48 -7.46 17.94 0.86
N HIS A 49 -6.23 17.83 0.37
CA HIS A 49 -5.74 18.59 -0.78
C HIS A 49 -5.22 17.63 -1.84
N SER A 50 -5.61 17.86 -3.09
CA SER A 50 -5.25 17.02 -4.22
C SER A 50 -3.90 17.42 -4.83
N PHE A 51 -3.09 16.39 -5.10
CA PHE A 51 -1.82 16.51 -5.83
C PHE A 51 -1.76 15.37 -6.85
N PRO A 52 -2.23 15.60 -8.09
CA PRO A 52 -2.26 14.55 -9.12
C PRO A 52 -0.88 13.98 -9.42
N LEU A 53 -0.79 12.63 -9.43
CA LEU A 53 0.46 11.92 -9.62
C LEU A 53 0.23 10.54 -10.28
N ASP A 54 0.90 10.28 -11.41
CA ASP A 54 1.24 8.93 -11.81
C ASP A 54 2.58 8.56 -11.15
N VAL A 55 2.55 7.61 -10.24
CA VAL A 55 3.75 7.19 -9.47
C VAL A 55 4.87 6.63 -10.36
N LYS A 56 4.59 6.26 -11.60
CA LYS A 56 5.60 5.80 -12.55
C LYS A 56 6.52 6.92 -13.06
N ASP A 57 6.10 8.16 -12.93
CA ASP A 57 6.91 9.32 -13.27
C ASP A 57 7.71 9.79 -12.05
N GLU A 58 9.01 9.43 -12.02
CA GLU A 58 9.93 9.79 -10.94
C GLU A 58 10.08 11.31 -10.79
N SER A 59 10.22 12.01 -11.91
CA SER A 59 10.42 13.47 -11.89
C SER A 59 9.18 14.17 -11.35
N ARG A 60 8.00 13.72 -11.76
CA ARG A 60 6.72 14.22 -11.26
C ARG A 60 6.53 13.91 -9.77
N ALA A 61 6.94 12.72 -9.29
CA ALA A 61 6.87 12.37 -7.87
C ALA A 61 7.69 13.34 -7.01
N LYS A 62 8.92 13.68 -7.44
CA LYS A 62 9.77 14.68 -6.78
C LYS A 62 9.10 16.05 -6.77
N LYS A 63 8.59 16.51 -7.91
CA LYS A 63 7.92 17.82 -8.02
C LYS A 63 6.67 17.90 -7.15
N VAL A 64 5.83 16.87 -7.19
CA VAL A 64 4.61 16.78 -6.36
C VAL A 64 4.95 16.84 -4.88
N PHE A 65 6.00 16.14 -4.44
CA PHE A 65 6.41 16.21 -3.03
C PHE A 65 6.91 17.61 -2.64
N GLN A 66 7.65 18.29 -3.51
CA GLN A 66 8.04 19.70 -3.31
C GLN A 66 6.81 20.60 -3.15
N ASP A 67 5.83 20.48 -4.05
CA ASP A 67 4.58 21.27 -4.02
C ASP A 67 3.80 21.00 -2.69
N ILE A 68 3.81 19.74 -2.20
CA ILE A 68 3.21 19.36 -0.92
C ILE A 68 3.95 20.05 0.26
N VAL A 69 5.29 20.01 0.27
CA VAL A 69 6.09 20.64 1.31
C VAL A 69 5.93 22.17 1.28
N GLU A 70 5.90 22.77 0.10
CA GLU A 70 5.65 24.19 -0.05
C GLU A 70 4.29 24.60 0.54
N LYS A 71 3.24 23.83 0.24
CA LYS A 71 1.89 24.10 0.76
C LYS A 71 1.74 23.84 2.26
N PHE A 72 2.31 22.73 2.72
CA PHE A 72 2.08 22.26 4.09
C PHE A 72 3.20 22.65 5.06
N GLN A 73 4.35 23.13 4.57
CA GLN A 73 5.58 23.44 5.31
C GLN A 73 6.26 22.20 5.91
N THR A 74 5.52 21.21 6.32
CA THR A 74 6.04 19.95 6.87
C THR A 74 5.20 18.77 6.46
N ILE A 75 5.77 17.56 6.46
CA ILE A 75 5.06 16.29 6.33
C ILE A 75 5.57 15.35 7.44
N ASP A 76 4.65 14.70 8.14
CA ASP A 76 4.96 13.82 9.26
C ASP A 76 4.94 12.34 8.85
N ILE A 77 4.00 11.95 7.97
CA ILE A 77 3.82 10.58 7.51
C ILE A 77 3.63 10.57 5.99
N CYS A 78 4.29 9.63 5.31
CA CYS A 78 4.00 9.28 3.93
C CYS A 78 3.50 7.85 3.85
N VAL A 79 2.34 7.62 3.20
CA VAL A 79 1.76 6.29 3.00
C VAL A 79 1.66 6.00 1.51
N PHE A 80 2.45 5.04 1.05
CA PHE A 80 2.47 4.63 -0.34
C PHE A 80 1.53 3.46 -0.57
N CYS A 81 0.28 3.79 -1.00
CA CYS A 81 -0.84 2.86 -1.12
C CYS A 81 -1.21 2.53 -2.57
N THR A 82 -0.47 3.07 -3.54
CA THR A 82 -0.72 2.79 -4.96
C THR A 82 -0.43 1.33 -5.27
N GLY A 83 -1.30 0.70 -6.06
CA GLY A 83 -1.08 -0.64 -6.56
C GLY A 83 -2.15 -1.07 -7.54
N ILE A 84 -1.79 -2.04 -8.39
CA ILE A 84 -2.68 -2.70 -9.34
C ILE A 84 -2.57 -4.21 -9.19
N HIS A 85 -3.67 -4.90 -9.47
CA HIS A 85 -3.77 -6.34 -9.58
C HIS A 85 -4.94 -6.68 -10.50
N ASP A 86 -4.76 -7.64 -11.38
CA ASP A 86 -5.80 -8.15 -12.27
C ASP A 86 -5.66 -9.67 -12.41
N PRO A 87 -6.43 -10.46 -11.63
CA PRO A 87 -6.32 -11.91 -11.63
C PRO A 87 -6.59 -12.54 -13.01
N ASP A 88 -7.52 -11.99 -13.78
CA ASP A 88 -7.81 -12.51 -15.13
C ASP A 88 -6.64 -12.26 -16.09
N ALA A 89 -5.94 -11.15 -15.94
CA ALA A 89 -4.76 -10.86 -16.73
C ALA A 89 -3.52 -11.67 -16.31
N GLU A 90 -3.49 -12.20 -15.08
CA GLU A 90 -2.39 -13.00 -14.54
C GLU A 90 -2.61 -14.53 -14.69
N LYS A 91 -3.75 -14.98 -15.22
CA LYS A 91 -3.98 -16.41 -15.52
C LYS A 91 -2.97 -16.97 -16.53
N GLU A 92 -2.66 -16.16 -17.53
CA GLU A 92 -1.62 -16.47 -18.50
C GLU A 92 -0.36 -15.70 -18.16
N LEU A 93 0.77 -16.42 -18.03
CA LEU A 93 2.05 -15.83 -17.74
C LEU A 93 2.48 -14.88 -18.87
N SER A 94 2.60 -13.60 -18.57
CA SER A 94 2.97 -12.57 -19.53
C SER A 94 4.01 -11.61 -18.95
N THR A 95 5.18 -11.56 -19.58
CA THR A 95 6.25 -10.61 -19.22
C THR A 95 5.74 -9.17 -19.24
N LYS A 96 4.91 -8.80 -20.24
CA LYS A 96 4.33 -7.47 -20.35
C LYS A 96 3.47 -7.13 -19.14
N LYS A 97 2.61 -8.05 -18.71
CA LYS A 97 1.72 -7.86 -17.54
C LYS A 97 2.49 -7.78 -16.23
N ILE A 98 3.46 -8.67 -16.05
CA ILE A 98 4.32 -8.64 -14.86
C ILE A 98 5.11 -7.33 -14.79
N ARG A 99 5.68 -6.86 -15.92
CA ARG A 99 6.36 -5.55 -15.97
C ARG A 99 5.42 -4.41 -15.59
N GLU A 100 4.19 -4.34 -16.12
CA GLU A 100 3.22 -3.31 -15.78
C GLU A 100 2.90 -3.27 -14.28
N ILE A 101 2.75 -4.46 -13.66
CA ILE A 101 2.52 -4.57 -12.22
C ILE A 101 3.75 -4.11 -11.44
N MET A 102 4.94 -4.54 -11.82
CA MET A 102 6.19 -4.13 -11.17
C MET A 102 6.44 -2.63 -11.31
N GLU A 103 6.23 -2.05 -12.49
CA GLU A 103 6.37 -0.62 -12.73
C GLU A 103 5.44 0.21 -11.83
N THR A 104 4.20 -0.24 -11.67
CA THR A 104 3.24 0.51 -10.85
C THR A 104 3.45 0.25 -9.35
N ASN A 105 3.52 -1.03 -8.95
CA ASN A 105 3.50 -1.39 -7.53
C ASN A 105 4.86 -1.17 -6.86
N PHE A 106 5.95 -1.59 -7.51
CA PHE A 106 7.29 -1.54 -6.94
C PHE A 106 8.02 -0.25 -7.31
N PHE A 107 8.28 -0.02 -8.60
CA PHE A 107 9.03 1.16 -9.04
C PHE A 107 8.28 2.46 -8.75
N GLY A 108 6.95 2.49 -8.94
CA GLY A 108 6.15 3.65 -8.58
C GLY A 108 6.19 3.97 -7.08
N THR A 109 6.21 2.96 -6.22
CA THR A 109 6.41 3.16 -4.78
C THR A 109 7.84 3.64 -4.49
N LEU A 110 8.84 3.06 -5.14
CA LEU A 110 10.24 3.47 -5.01
C LEU A 110 10.45 4.94 -5.42
N ASN A 111 9.86 5.38 -6.53
CA ASN A 111 9.90 6.78 -6.96
C ASN A 111 9.37 7.73 -5.89
N CYS A 112 8.26 7.36 -5.24
CA CYS A 112 7.71 8.16 -4.14
C CYS A 112 8.61 8.15 -2.89
N ILE A 113 9.26 7.02 -2.58
CA ILE A 113 10.24 6.93 -1.48
C ILE A 113 11.45 7.82 -1.79
N MET A 114 11.95 7.79 -3.02
CA MET A 114 13.07 8.65 -3.45
C MET A 114 12.73 10.13 -3.37
N ALA A 115 11.49 10.50 -3.66
CA ALA A 115 11.03 11.89 -3.54
C ALA A 115 11.11 12.43 -2.11
N VAL A 116 10.90 11.57 -1.09
CA VAL A 116 10.88 11.97 0.32
C VAL A 116 12.19 11.69 1.07
N ASN A 117 13.13 10.98 0.42
CA ASN A 117 14.33 10.42 1.07
C ASN A 117 15.19 11.49 1.74
N SER A 118 15.64 12.50 0.99
CA SER A 118 16.50 13.59 1.52
C SER A 118 15.76 14.37 2.61
N TYR A 119 14.50 14.73 2.35
CA TYR A 119 13.68 15.49 3.28
C TYR A 119 13.56 14.85 4.67
N PHE A 120 13.28 13.56 4.75
CA PHE A 120 13.17 12.90 6.05
C PHE A 120 14.52 12.67 6.72
N ARG A 121 15.57 12.39 5.95
CA ARG A 121 16.93 12.24 6.50
C ARG A 121 17.45 13.54 7.09
N GLU A 122 17.28 14.66 6.40
CA GLU A 122 17.71 15.99 6.86
C GLU A 122 16.90 16.47 8.07
N ARG A 123 15.61 16.12 8.09
CA ARG A 123 14.72 16.49 9.22
C ARG A 123 14.93 15.60 10.45
N GLU A 124 15.55 14.45 10.30
CA GLU A 124 15.73 13.43 11.35
C GLU A 124 14.43 13.07 12.10
N ASN A 125 13.32 13.15 11.41
CA ASN A 125 11.99 12.85 11.95
C ASN A 125 11.01 12.60 10.82
N GLY A 126 10.21 11.55 10.94
CA GLY A 126 9.14 11.22 10.00
C GLY A 126 8.80 9.74 9.98
N HIS A 127 7.82 9.40 9.13
CA HIS A 127 7.38 8.02 9.00
C HIS A 127 7.06 7.70 7.55
N ILE A 128 7.76 6.73 6.98
CA ILE A 128 7.51 6.14 5.67
C ILE A 128 6.77 4.83 5.88
N SER A 129 5.57 4.71 5.32
CA SER A 129 4.75 3.49 5.42
C SER A 129 4.41 2.95 4.03
N ILE A 130 4.72 1.68 3.79
CA ILE A 130 4.57 1.02 2.49
C ILE A 130 3.41 0.03 2.58
N VAL A 131 2.41 0.18 1.70
CA VAL A 131 1.29 -0.75 1.64
C VAL A 131 1.65 -1.96 0.79
N SER A 132 1.98 -3.05 1.46
CA SER A 132 2.19 -4.37 0.88
C SER A 132 0.87 -5.17 0.85
N SER A 133 0.89 -6.44 1.21
CA SER A 133 -0.26 -7.35 1.28
C SER A 133 0.14 -8.65 1.97
N VAL A 134 -0.82 -9.41 2.46
CA VAL A 134 -0.60 -10.84 2.82
C VAL A 134 -0.11 -11.67 1.64
N ALA A 135 -0.34 -11.24 0.40
CA ALA A 135 0.19 -11.84 -0.82
C ALA A 135 1.73 -11.75 -0.92
N ALA A 136 2.37 -10.92 -0.09
CA ALA A 136 3.82 -10.88 0.05
C ALA A 136 4.39 -12.06 0.87
N TYR A 137 3.57 -12.73 1.66
CA TYR A 137 4.08 -13.80 2.52
C TYR A 137 4.40 -15.07 1.74
N ARG A 138 3.59 -15.40 0.72
CA ARG A 138 3.78 -16.58 -0.12
C ARG A 138 3.09 -16.38 -1.47
N GLY A 139 3.64 -16.99 -2.54
CA GLY A 139 3.04 -16.95 -3.87
C GLY A 139 1.65 -17.57 -3.89
N LEU A 140 0.69 -16.89 -4.47
CA LEU A 140 -0.70 -17.31 -4.61
C LEU A 140 -1.03 -17.57 -6.09
N PRO A 141 -1.99 -18.45 -6.39
CA PRO A 141 -2.46 -18.70 -7.76
C PRO A 141 -3.01 -17.43 -8.43
N ALA A 142 -2.81 -17.30 -9.73
CA ALA A 142 -3.24 -16.16 -10.55
C ALA A 142 -2.82 -14.78 -9.99
N ALA A 143 -1.65 -14.71 -9.34
CA ALA A 143 -1.13 -13.51 -8.70
C ALA A 143 0.41 -13.43 -8.77
N SER A 144 1.02 -13.97 -9.83
CA SER A 144 2.48 -14.10 -9.93
C SER A 144 3.18 -12.73 -9.88
N GLY A 145 2.77 -11.78 -10.70
CA GLY A 145 3.31 -10.43 -10.72
C GLY A 145 2.96 -9.65 -9.45
N TYR A 146 1.73 -9.79 -8.99
CA TYR A 146 1.27 -9.13 -7.77
C TYR A 146 2.03 -9.61 -6.53
N CYS A 147 2.11 -10.93 -6.30
CA CYS A 147 2.86 -11.49 -5.19
C CYS A 147 4.33 -11.07 -5.24
N ALA A 148 4.96 -11.16 -6.41
CA ALA A 148 6.34 -10.73 -6.60
C ALA A 148 6.54 -9.25 -6.24
N SER A 149 5.66 -8.35 -6.72
CA SER A 149 5.74 -6.93 -6.43
C SER A 149 5.57 -6.62 -4.94
N LYS A 150 4.63 -7.28 -4.25
CA LYS A 150 4.38 -7.06 -2.83
C LYS A 150 5.47 -7.67 -1.93
N SER A 151 6.05 -8.80 -2.32
CA SER A 151 7.22 -9.38 -1.65
C SER A 151 8.44 -8.47 -1.79
N ALA A 152 8.69 -7.93 -2.98
CA ALA A 152 9.76 -6.96 -3.22
C ALA A 152 9.61 -5.69 -2.37
N LEU A 153 8.39 -5.16 -2.23
CA LEU A 153 8.11 -4.01 -1.36
C LEU A 153 8.35 -4.31 0.12
N THR A 154 8.02 -5.52 0.58
CA THR A 154 8.28 -5.92 1.98
C THR A 154 9.77 -6.01 2.24
N SER A 155 10.53 -6.66 1.35
CA SER A 155 11.98 -6.77 1.46
C SER A 155 12.67 -5.41 1.37
N LEU A 156 12.21 -4.52 0.47
CA LEU A 156 12.69 -3.14 0.40
C LEU A 156 12.47 -2.39 1.72
N ALA A 157 11.29 -2.52 2.31
CA ALA A 157 10.97 -1.86 3.58
C ALA A 157 11.82 -2.38 4.74
N GLU A 158 12.11 -3.70 4.78
CA GLU A 158 13.01 -4.30 5.77
C GLU A 158 14.42 -3.72 5.66
N SER A 159 14.96 -3.56 4.45
CA SER A 159 16.27 -2.94 4.21
C SER A 159 16.27 -1.46 4.60
N LEU A 160 15.27 -0.70 4.15
CA LEU A 160 15.13 0.72 4.47
C LEU A 160 14.91 0.99 5.95
N TYR A 161 14.37 0.04 6.71
CA TYR A 161 14.23 0.16 8.16
C TYR A 161 15.57 0.46 8.84
N PHE A 162 16.63 -0.26 8.47
CA PHE A 162 17.97 -0.05 9.02
C PHE A 162 18.60 1.26 8.53
N ASP A 163 18.40 1.59 7.24
CA ASP A 163 18.97 2.79 6.64
C ASP A 163 18.38 4.08 7.24
N PHE A 164 17.07 4.09 7.47
CA PHE A 164 16.35 5.25 8.00
C PHE A 164 16.39 5.36 9.53
N GLN A 165 16.60 4.24 10.22
CA GLN A 165 16.74 4.24 11.69
C GLN A 165 17.87 5.16 12.16
N ARG A 166 18.98 5.24 11.40
CA ARG A 166 20.12 6.13 11.68
C ARG A 166 19.76 7.62 11.64
N HIS A 167 18.66 7.94 10.98
CA HIS A 167 18.14 9.31 10.85
C HIS A 167 16.88 9.53 11.69
N ASN A 168 16.59 8.67 12.65
CA ASN A 168 15.39 8.74 13.48
C ASN A 168 14.07 8.79 12.65
N VAL A 169 14.09 8.21 11.44
CA VAL A 169 12.92 8.10 10.55
C VAL A 169 12.37 6.69 10.65
N ARG A 170 11.08 6.61 10.92
CA ARG A 170 10.38 5.34 11.03
C ARG A 170 10.05 4.79 9.64
N VAL A 171 10.28 3.49 9.45
CA VAL A 171 9.80 2.74 8.28
C VAL A 171 8.87 1.63 8.74
N SER A 172 7.73 1.46 8.07
CA SER A 172 6.78 0.38 8.37
C SER A 172 6.12 -0.18 7.13
N VAL A 173 5.62 -1.40 7.26
CA VAL A 173 4.84 -2.11 6.24
C VAL A 173 3.41 -2.28 6.72
N ILE A 174 2.46 -2.15 5.81
CA ILE A 174 1.07 -2.49 6.02
C ILE A 174 0.75 -3.71 5.16
N SER A 175 0.26 -4.78 5.80
CA SER A 175 -0.07 -6.05 5.15
C SER A 175 -1.56 -6.37 5.28
N PRO A 176 -2.43 -5.76 4.45
CA PRO A 176 -3.86 -6.07 4.46
C PRO A 176 -4.13 -7.48 3.93
N GLY A 177 -5.15 -8.14 4.50
CA GLY A 177 -5.84 -9.24 3.84
C GLY A 177 -6.81 -8.75 2.78
N PHE A 178 -7.90 -9.49 2.56
CA PHE A 178 -8.92 -9.08 1.58
C PHE A 178 -9.72 -7.88 2.08
N ILE A 179 -9.70 -6.81 1.29
CA ILE A 179 -10.49 -5.59 1.53
C ILE A 179 -11.36 -5.35 0.30
N LYS A 180 -12.66 -5.09 0.52
CA LYS A 180 -13.63 -4.82 -0.55
C LYS A 180 -13.30 -3.52 -1.26
N THR A 181 -12.80 -3.60 -2.49
CA THR A 181 -12.34 -2.45 -3.28
C THR A 181 -12.56 -2.75 -4.76
N PRO A 182 -12.54 -1.75 -5.65
CA PRO A 182 -12.61 -2.00 -7.10
C PRO A 182 -11.53 -2.95 -7.64
N MET A 183 -10.41 -3.10 -6.92
CA MET A 183 -9.37 -4.07 -7.26
C MET A 183 -9.83 -5.51 -6.95
N THR A 184 -10.41 -5.74 -5.78
CA THR A 184 -10.86 -7.07 -5.32
C THR A 184 -12.20 -7.48 -5.92
N ASP A 185 -12.99 -6.55 -6.43
CA ASP A 185 -14.25 -6.86 -7.14
C ASP A 185 -14.01 -7.67 -8.43
N LYS A 186 -12.78 -7.64 -8.96
CA LYS A 186 -12.35 -8.48 -10.09
C LYS A 186 -12.09 -9.93 -9.72
N ASN A 187 -11.97 -10.25 -8.44
CA ASN A 187 -11.67 -11.60 -7.98
C ASN A 187 -12.88 -12.53 -8.14
N LYS A 188 -12.69 -13.64 -8.83
CA LYS A 188 -13.71 -14.68 -9.05
C LYS A 188 -13.57 -15.86 -8.10
N PHE A 189 -12.82 -15.71 -7.04
CA PHE A 189 -12.58 -16.73 -6.01
C PHE A 189 -13.04 -16.26 -4.62
N PRO A 190 -13.31 -17.20 -3.70
CA PRO A 190 -13.69 -16.85 -2.35
C PRO A 190 -12.63 -16.00 -1.64
N MET A 191 -13.05 -14.93 -1.01
CA MET A 191 -12.19 -14.03 -0.23
C MET A 191 -12.55 -14.14 1.26
N PRO A 192 -11.96 -15.10 1.97
CA PRO A 192 -12.28 -15.32 3.39
C PRO A 192 -11.94 -14.09 4.21
N MET A 193 -12.80 -13.80 5.19
CA MET A 193 -12.62 -12.69 6.14
C MET A 193 -12.47 -11.31 5.47
N ILE A 194 -13.07 -11.12 4.28
CA ILE A 194 -13.06 -9.81 3.60
C ILE A 194 -13.61 -8.72 4.53
N ARG A 195 -12.99 -7.55 4.51
CA ARG A 195 -13.34 -6.38 5.32
C ARG A 195 -13.58 -5.15 4.45
N SER A 196 -14.22 -4.14 5.03
CA SER A 196 -14.46 -2.87 4.33
C SER A 196 -13.19 -2.00 4.26
N PRO A 197 -13.12 -1.03 3.34
CA PRO A 197 -12.05 -0.04 3.29
C PRO A 197 -11.94 0.79 4.58
N GLU A 198 -13.07 1.09 5.23
CA GLU A 198 -13.14 1.85 6.48
C GLU A 198 -12.49 1.08 7.63
N TYR A 199 -12.75 -0.24 7.72
CA TYR A 199 -12.05 -1.10 8.67
C TYR A 199 -10.54 -1.07 8.45
N ALA A 200 -10.09 -1.15 7.19
CA ALA A 200 -8.67 -1.08 6.87
C ALA A 200 -8.10 0.29 7.27
N ALA A 201 -8.78 1.38 6.94
CA ALA A 201 -8.36 2.74 7.29
C ALA A 201 -8.22 2.94 8.81
N GLU A 202 -9.17 2.44 9.61
CA GLU A 202 -9.10 2.48 11.07
C GLU A 202 -7.89 1.70 11.61
N LYS A 203 -7.64 0.48 11.12
CA LYS A 203 -6.48 -0.33 11.52
C LYS A 203 -5.16 0.33 11.12
N MET A 204 -5.10 0.93 9.93
CA MET A 204 -3.94 1.68 9.46
C MET A 204 -3.71 2.93 10.30
N PHE A 205 -4.75 3.71 10.57
CA PHE A 205 -4.66 4.90 11.42
C PHE A 205 -4.08 4.58 12.79
N ILE A 206 -4.60 3.54 13.47
CA ILE A 206 -4.08 3.10 14.76
C ILE A 206 -2.62 2.64 14.65
N GLY A 207 -2.28 1.87 13.63
CA GLY A 207 -0.91 1.39 13.41
C GLY A 207 0.09 2.51 13.13
N LEU A 208 -0.34 3.53 12.39
CA LEU A 208 0.50 4.66 12.00
C LEU A 208 0.69 5.69 13.11
N THR A 209 -0.33 5.89 13.97
CA THR A 209 -0.35 6.99 14.95
C THR A 209 -0.17 6.56 16.41
N LYS A 210 -0.60 5.34 16.77
CA LYS A 210 -0.65 4.87 18.16
C LYS A 210 0.27 3.70 18.46
N LYS A 211 0.85 3.06 17.44
CA LYS A 211 1.71 1.89 17.60
C LYS A 211 3.08 2.13 16.99
N ASN A 212 4.12 1.60 17.63
CA ASN A 212 5.46 1.58 17.07
C ASN A 212 5.81 0.15 16.64
N VAL A 213 5.17 -0.33 15.56
CA VAL A 213 5.40 -1.67 15.00
C VAL A 213 5.92 -1.53 13.56
N PHE A 214 6.83 -2.41 13.17
CA PHE A 214 7.32 -2.46 11.79
C PHE A 214 6.21 -2.92 10.84
N GLU A 215 5.46 -3.97 11.21
CA GLU A 215 4.37 -4.49 10.38
C GLU A 215 3.00 -4.31 11.04
N ASN A 216 2.11 -3.60 10.34
CA ASN A 216 0.70 -3.48 10.67
C ASN A 216 -0.12 -4.39 9.75
N HIS A 217 -0.58 -5.53 10.27
CA HIS A 217 -1.31 -6.54 9.48
C HIS A 217 -2.71 -6.79 10.02
N PHE A 218 -3.66 -6.99 9.13
CA PHE A 218 -5.08 -7.20 9.48
C PHE A 218 -5.86 -7.85 8.33
N PRO A 219 -6.98 -8.58 8.64
CA PRO A 219 -7.47 -9.01 9.95
C PRO A 219 -6.49 -9.99 10.62
N ILE A 220 -6.29 -9.86 11.94
CA ILE A 220 -5.25 -10.64 12.66
C ILE A 220 -5.37 -12.14 12.44
N THR A 221 -6.58 -12.70 12.57
CA THR A 221 -6.82 -14.13 12.39
C THR A 221 -6.36 -14.62 11.01
N PHE A 222 -6.73 -13.89 9.95
CA PHE A 222 -6.37 -14.25 8.58
C PHE A 222 -4.86 -14.14 8.35
N THR A 223 -4.26 -13.07 8.83
CA THR A 223 -2.83 -12.83 8.64
C THR A 223 -1.95 -13.80 9.42
N ILE A 224 -2.38 -14.27 10.59
CA ILE A 224 -1.70 -15.36 11.32
C ILE A 224 -1.72 -16.64 10.48
N ILE A 225 -2.86 -17.02 9.91
CA ILE A 225 -2.95 -18.20 9.02
C ILE A 225 -1.96 -18.05 7.85
N MET A 226 -1.93 -16.89 7.21
CA MET A 226 -1.01 -16.64 6.11
C MET A 226 0.47 -16.66 6.52
N LYS A 227 0.81 -16.21 7.74
CA LYS A 227 2.16 -16.32 8.31
C LYS A 227 2.54 -17.77 8.61
N LEU A 228 1.61 -18.57 9.10
CA LEU A 228 1.83 -20.02 9.27
C LEU A 228 2.07 -20.71 7.93
N LEU A 229 1.31 -20.38 6.90
CA LEU A 229 1.55 -20.87 5.54
C LEU A 229 2.94 -20.45 5.00
N LYS A 230 3.44 -19.26 5.37
CA LYS A 230 4.77 -18.78 4.97
C LYS A 230 5.89 -19.71 5.44
N ILE A 231 5.86 -20.17 6.68
CA ILE A 231 6.92 -21.00 7.28
C ILE A 231 6.77 -22.50 6.97
N MET A 232 5.66 -22.89 6.35
CA MET A 232 5.35 -24.28 6.03
C MET A 232 6.29 -24.82 4.93
N PRO A 233 6.73 -26.11 5.02
CA PRO A 233 7.46 -26.74 3.92
C PRO A 233 6.70 -26.67 2.59
N ASN A 234 7.41 -26.52 1.48
CA ASN A 234 6.82 -26.30 0.16
C ASN A 234 5.82 -27.39 -0.24
N TRP A 235 6.14 -28.67 0.00
CA TRP A 235 5.28 -29.79 -0.36
C TRP A 235 3.91 -29.72 0.35
N LEU A 236 3.90 -29.34 1.63
CA LEU A 236 2.67 -29.22 2.43
C LEU A 236 1.87 -27.99 2.01
N TYR A 237 2.53 -26.86 1.80
CA TYR A 237 1.89 -25.65 1.27
C TYR A 237 1.19 -25.91 -0.07
N PHE A 238 1.89 -26.50 -1.03
CA PHE A 238 1.30 -26.79 -2.35
C PHE A 238 0.19 -27.80 -2.28
N PHE A 239 0.27 -28.79 -1.39
CA PHE A 239 -0.81 -29.74 -1.14
C PHE A 239 -2.08 -29.03 -0.63
N ILE A 240 -1.95 -28.18 0.39
CA ILE A 240 -3.07 -27.44 0.98
C ILE A 240 -3.71 -26.49 -0.05
N VAL A 241 -2.90 -25.69 -0.74
CA VAL A 241 -3.40 -24.74 -1.74
C VAL A 241 -4.10 -25.46 -2.88
N ARG A 242 -3.51 -26.56 -3.41
CA ARG A 242 -4.13 -27.37 -4.46
C ARG A 242 -5.46 -27.95 -4.01
N LYS A 243 -5.57 -28.41 -2.77
CA LYS A 243 -6.84 -28.95 -2.22
C LYS A 243 -7.89 -27.84 -2.09
N GLY A 244 -7.50 -26.66 -1.64
CA GLY A 244 -8.39 -25.49 -1.54
C GLY A 244 -8.86 -24.99 -2.91
N MET A 245 -8.06 -25.20 -3.95
CA MET A 245 -8.37 -24.78 -5.33
C MET A 245 -9.26 -25.73 -6.13
N LYS A 246 -9.48 -26.97 -5.68
CA LYS A 246 -10.24 -27.99 -6.45
C LYS A 246 -11.64 -27.52 -6.88
N ASN A 247 -12.23 -26.58 -6.17
CA ASN A 247 -13.56 -26.03 -6.46
C ASN A 247 -13.52 -24.62 -7.08
N ILE A 248 -12.34 -24.10 -7.42
CA ILE A 248 -12.18 -22.79 -8.04
C ILE A 248 -11.87 -22.99 -9.51
N LYS A 249 -12.80 -22.61 -10.38
CA LYS A 249 -12.54 -22.53 -11.83
C LYS A 249 -11.77 -21.24 -12.11
N TYR A 250 -10.50 -21.39 -12.46
CA TYR A 250 -9.69 -20.29 -13.00
C TYR A 250 -9.99 -20.03 -14.45
#